data_a007ed2d761d2208ce5e5130420c5798
#
_entry.id   a007ed2d761d2208ce5e5130420c5798
#
_cell.length_a   1.000
_cell.length_b   1.000
_cell.length_c   1.000
_cell.angle_alpha   90.00
_cell.angle_beta   90.00
_cell.angle_gamma   90.00
#
_symmetry.space_group_name_H-M   'P 1'
#
loop_
_entity.id
_entity.type
_entity.pdbx_description
1 polymer ?
#
loop_
_entity_poly.entity_id
_entity_poly.type
_entity_poly.pdbx_seq_one_letter_code
_entity_poly.pdbx_strand_id
1 'polypeptide(L)'
;MSNFRRRLMMSVKKQNEYTELEYLESTGTQYIDTDFKPNNNTRIIVRAKMKTFATAFFFGTRTSNTIKTFTALFERQAVSNGTYLIDYSNAINRLVSASSYDDDIHYFEIDKGKLFFDNVEYQAKSTVEFQCDYNLVLFGVNTSNTITKSVAYIYDCKIYDNDVLIRDMIPVLDKNGTACMYDKVNKKFYYNERNRRISISRKRKSYRTRIS
;
A
#
# COMPACT_ATOMS: atom_id res chain seq x y z
N MET A 1 57.31 23.68 -18.08
CA MET A 1 55.93 23.86 -18.57
C MET A 1 55.13 22.63 -18.13
N SER A 2 54.28 22.78 -17.13
CA SER A 2 53.52 21.68 -16.54
C SER A 2 52.16 21.51 -17.23
N ASN A 3 51.97 20.37 -17.87
CA ASN A 3 50.70 20.01 -18.50
C ASN A 3 49.72 19.52 -17.45
N PHE A 4 48.85 20.39 -16.94
CA PHE A 4 47.69 20.02 -16.16
C PHE A 4 46.66 19.32 -17.07
N ARG A 5 46.59 17.98 -17.04
CA ARG A 5 45.50 17.23 -17.61
C ARG A 5 44.25 17.40 -16.70
N ARG A 6 43.34 18.25 -17.07
CA ARG A 6 41.98 18.29 -16.49
C ARG A 6 41.29 16.95 -16.77
N ARG A 7 41.21 16.10 -15.74
CA ARG A 7 40.26 14.97 -15.75
C ARG A 7 38.87 15.53 -15.66
N LEU A 8 38.16 15.51 -16.79
CA LEU A 8 36.73 15.73 -16.80
C LEU A 8 36.09 14.54 -16.06
N MET A 9 35.68 14.73 -14.82
CA MET A 9 34.80 13.79 -14.13
C MET A 9 33.44 13.93 -14.80
N MET A 10 33.13 13.08 -15.76
CA MET A 10 31.76 12.85 -16.20
C MET A 10 31.02 12.27 -14.99
N SER A 11 30.14 13.05 -14.39
CA SER A 11 29.14 12.50 -13.46
C SER A 11 28.27 11.58 -14.28
N VAL A 12 28.48 10.29 -14.16
CA VAL A 12 27.55 9.28 -14.68
C VAL A 12 26.26 9.53 -13.93
N LYS A 13 25.27 10.17 -14.58
CA LYS A 13 23.91 10.22 -14.07
C LYS A 13 23.50 8.76 -13.89
N LYS A 14 23.35 8.32 -12.63
CA LYS A 14 22.82 7.00 -12.31
C LYS A 14 21.48 6.90 -13.02
N GLN A 15 21.40 6.06 -14.04
CA GLN A 15 20.17 5.84 -14.77
C GLN A 15 19.16 5.33 -13.77
N ASN A 16 18.01 6.01 -13.62
CA ASN A 16 16.98 5.56 -12.68
C ASN A 16 16.61 4.13 -13.03
N GLU A 17 16.73 3.23 -12.05
CA GLU A 17 16.41 1.81 -12.21
C GLU A 17 14.91 1.59 -12.47
N TYR A 18 14.10 2.64 -12.37
CA TYR A 18 12.64 2.59 -12.53
C TYR A 18 12.07 3.94 -12.98
N THR A 19 10.82 3.90 -13.44
CA THR A 19 9.99 5.09 -13.71
C THR A 19 8.83 5.12 -12.72
N GLU A 20 8.67 6.21 -11.95
CA GLU A 20 7.57 6.37 -11.01
C GLU A 20 6.22 6.46 -11.74
N LEU A 21 5.22 5.81 -11.16
CA LEU A 21 3.82 5.87 -11.56
C LEU A 21 3.01 6.64 -10.50
N GLU A 22 1.84 7.10 -10.87
CA GLU A 22 0.92 7.72 -9.92
C GLU A 22 0.30 6.66 -8.98
N TYR A 23 -0.09 5.52 -9.54
CA TYR A 23 -0.67 4.39 -8.82
C TYR A 23 -0.43 3.06 -9.55
N LEU A 24 -0.62 1.96 -8.82
CA LEU A 24 -0.91 0.65 -9.41
C LEU A 24 -2.40 0.39 -9.36
N GLU A 25 -2.89 -0.34 -10.34
CA GLU A 25 -4.27 -0.78 -10.45
C GLU A 25 -4.33 -2.31 -10.45
N SER A 26 -5.13 -2.87 -9.53
CA SER A 26 -5.53 -4.27 -9.58
C SER A 26 -6.88 -4.43 -10.28
N THR A 27 -6.98 -5.41 -11.16
CA THR A 27 -8.22 -5.83 -11.82
C THR A 27 -8.94 -6.98 -11.10
N GLY A 28 -8.56 -7.24 -9.82
CA GLY A 28 -9.12 -8.33 -9.01
C GLY A 28 -8.40 -9.67 -9.15
N THR A 29 -7.27 -9.71 -9.85
CA THR A 29 -6.48 -10.95 -10.03
C THR A 29 -5.05 -10.84 -9.54
N GLN A 30 -4.63 -9.65 -9.12
CA GLN A 30 -3.29 -9.31 -8.68
C GLN A 30 -3.27 -9.00 -7.17
N TYR A 31 -2.12 -9.22 -6.57
CA TYR A 31 -1.78 -8.76 -5.22
C TYR A 31 -0.26 -8.62 -5.08
N ILE A 32 0.17 -7.81 -4.13
CA ILE A 32 1.58 -7.65 -3.78
C ILE A 32 1.77 -8.18 -2.35
N ASP A 33 2.63 -9.17 -2.17
CA ASP A 33 3.08 -9.59 -0.84
C ASP A 33 4.14 -8.60 -0.35
N THR A 34 3.94 -8.03 0.84
CA THR A 34 4.86 -7.05 1.43
C THR A 34 6.07 -7.70 2.11
N ASP A 35 6.08 -9.02 2.22
CA ASP A 35 7.11 -9.78 2.94
C ASP A 35 7.25 -9.32 4.40
N PHE A 36 6.09 -8.98 5.02
CA PHE A 36 6.03 -8.49 6.40
C PHE A 36 4.78 -9.00 7.12
N LYS A 37 4.95 -9.42 8.38
CA LYS A 37 3.88 -9.87 9.27
C LYS A 37 3.63 -8.80 10.33
N PRO A 38 2.49 -8.11 10.30
CA PRO A 38 2.17 -7.10 11.31
C PRO A 38 2.03 -7.65 12.73
N ASN A 39 2.30 -6.79 13.69
CA ASN A 39 2.13 -7.03 15.12
C ASN A 39 1.53 -5.78 15.80
N ASN A 40 1.38 -5.81 17.13
CA ASN A 40 0.82 -4.70 17.91
C ASN A 40 1.69 -3.42 17.93
N ASN A 41 2.95 -3.47 17.46
CA ASN A 41 3.84 -2.32 17.33
C ASN A 41 3.91 -1.79 15.89
N THR A 42 3.14 -2.38 14.97
CA THR A 42 3.13 -1.97 13.57
C THR A 42 2.32 -0.68 13.39
N ARG A 43 2.89 0.25 12.61
CA ARG A 43 2.15 1.33 11.97
C ARG A 43 2.18 1.14 10.47
N ILE A 44 1.03 1.25 9.83
CA ILE A 44 0.91 1.24 8.37
C ILE A 44 0.12 2.44 7.90
N ILE A 45 0.53 3.04 6.78
CA ILE A 45 -0.18 4.09 6.08
C ILE A 45 -0.30 3.69 4.62
N VAL A 46 -1.53 3.65 4.09
CA VAL A 46 -1.79 3.35 2.68
C VAL A 46 -2.69 4.41 2.10
N ARG A 47 -2.30 4.97 0.97
CA ARG A 47 -3.20 5.77 0.13
C ARG A 47 -3.81 4.87 -0.93
N ALA A 48 -5.13 4.79 -0.94
CA ALA A 48 -5.83 3.92 -1.85
C ALA A 48 -7.17 4.54 -2.29
N LYS A 49 -7.72 3.99 -3.37
CA LYS A 49 -8.98 4.41 -3.95
C LYS A 49 -9.71 3.19 -4.49
N MET A 50 -11.02 3.16 -4.34
CA MET A 50 -11.83 2.17 -5.03
C MET A 50 -11.85 2.42 -6.54
N LYS A 51 -11.88 1.34 -7.31
CA LYS A 51 -12.08 1.43 -8.75
C LYS A 51 -13.55 1.23 -9.15
N THR A 52 -14.26 0.40 -8.39
CA THR A 52 -15.65 0.03 -8.67
C THR A 52 -16.41 -0.07 -7.35
N PHE A 53 -17.72 0.19 -7.39
CA PHE A 53 -18.60 0.03 -6.23
C PHE A 53 -18.82 -1.46 -5.91
N ALA A 54 -17.85 -2.05 -5.24
CA ALA A 54 -17.83 -3.45 -4.81
C ALA A 54 -17.04 -3.60 -3.53
N THR A 55 -17.28 -4.64 -2.74
CA THR A 55 -16.44 -4.96 -1.59
C THR A 55 -14.99 -5.18 -2.05
N ALA A 56 -14.06 -4.43 -1.46
CA ALA A 56 -12.66 -4.45 -1.84
C ALA A 56 -11.74 -4.26 -0.64
N PHE A 57 -10.77 -5.16 -0.46
CA PHE A 57 -9.68 -5.00 0.49
C PHE A 57 -8.56 -4.20 -0.16
N PHE A 58 -8.14 -3.11 0.46
CA PHE A 58 -6.96 -2.35 0.02
C PHE A 58 -5.68 -3.03 0.47
N PHE A 59 -5.67 -3.48 1.72
CA PHE A 59 -4.60 -4.31 2.26
C PHE A 59 -5.13 -5.22 3.37
N GLY A 60 -4.42 -6.29 3.65
CA GLY A 60 -4.78 -7.07 4.83
C GLY A 60 -4.06 -8.38 5.01
N THR A 61 -4.09 -8.81 6.26
CA THR A 61 -3.77 -10.17 6.72
C THR A 61 -4.62 -10.51 7.94
N ARG A 62 -4.96 -11.78 8.09
CA ARG A 62 -5.73 -12.31 9.23
C ARG A 62 -5.63 -13.84 9.30
N THR A 63 -5.82 -14.40 10.50
CA THR A 63 -5.96 -15.85 10.68
C THR A 63 -7.38 -16.29 10.33
N SER A 64 -8.39 -15.51 10.74
CA SER A 64 -9.80 -15.67 10.34
C SER A 64 -10.46 -14.30 10.25
N ASN A 65 -11.76 -14.26 9.98
CA ASN A 65 -12.50 -12.99 9.89
C ASN A 65 -12.47 -12.16 11.19
N THR A 66 -12.14 -12.77 12.32
CA THR A 66 -12.17 -12.14 13.64
C THR A 66 -10.90 -12.36 14.46
N ILE A 67 -9.90 -13.06 13.92
CA ILE A 67 -8.70 -13.44 14.67
C ILE A 67 -7.46 -12.88 13.99
N LYS A 68 -6.65 -12.14 14.74
CA LYS A 68 -5.39 -11.53 14.31
C LYS A 68 -5.59 -10.71 13.03
N THR A 69 -6.66 -9.91 13.02
CA THR A 69 -7.01 -9.07 11.86
C THR A 69 -6.14 -7.82 11.81
N PHE A 70 -5.68 -7.49 10.63
CA PHE A 70 -4.95 -6.26 10.30
C PHE A 70 -5.32 -5.89 8.86
N THR A 71 -6.48 -5.21 8.69
CA THR A 71 -7.06 -5.02 7.37
C THR A 71 -7.67 -3.63 7.19
N ALA A 72 -7.66 -3.13 5.95
CA ALA A 72 -8.50 -2.01 5.54
C ALA A 72 -9.26 -2.38 4.27
N LEU A 73 -10.56 -2.12 4.27
CA LEU A 73 -11.46 -2.49 3.17
C LEU A 73 -12.59 -1.47 3.00
N PHE A 74 -13.22 -1.51 1.84
CA PHE A 74 -14.57 -1.00 1.63
C PHE A 74 -15.52 -2.19 1.59
N GLU A 75 -16.59 -2.16 2.40
CA GLU A 75 -17.64 -3.17 2.40
C GLU A 75 -18.90 -2.57 1.74
N ARG A 76 -19.30 -3.13 0.62
CA ARG A 76 -20.57 -2.79 -0.01
C ARG A 76 -21.70 -3.40 0.79
N GLN A 77 -22.65 -2.58 1.25
CA GLN A 77 -23.79 -3.01 2.06
C GLN A 77 -25.10 -3.06 1.28
N ALA A 78 -25.32 -2.11 0.36
CA ALA A 78 -26.55 -2.01 -0.44
C ALA A 78 -26.25 -1.47 -1.84
N VAL A 79 -27.29 -1.24 -2.64
CA VAL A 79 -27.14 -0.80 -4.05
C VAL A 79 -26.37 0.52 -4.20
N SER A 80 -26.39 1.40 -3.18
CA SER A 80 -25.74 2.72 -3.22
C SER A 80 -24.91 3.04 -1.98
N ASN A 81 -24.88 2.16 -0.98
CA ASN A 81 -24.23 2.43 0.29
C ASN A 81 -23.16 1.39 0.59
N GLY A 82 -22.09 1.85 1.19
CA GLY A 82 -21.01 1.03 1.69
C GLY A 82 -20.30 1.71 2.84
N THR A 83 -19.31 1.04 3.39
CA THR A 83 -18.62 1.48 4.58
C THR A 83 -17.13 1.17 4.45
N TYR A 84 -16.29 2.18 4.73
CA TYR A 84 -14.86 1.95 4.92
C TYR A 84 -14.63 1.36 6.31
N LEU A 85 -13.92 0.26 6.37
CA LEU A 85 -13.65 -0.50 7.59
C LEU A 85 -12.15 -0.67 7.77
N ILE A 86 -11.71 -0.54 9.02
CA ILE A 86 -10.37 -0.95 9.44
C ILE A 86 -10.55 -1.92 10.59
N ASP A 87 -10.13 -3.18 10.40
CA ASP A 87 -10.19 -4.20 11.43
C ASP A 87 -8.79 -4.44 12.02
N TYR A 88 -8.70 -4.47 13.33
CA TYR A 88 -7.45 -4.63 14.06
C TYR A 88 -7.61 -5.56 15.25
N SER A 89 -6.65 -6.49 15.47
CA SER A 89 -6.59 -7.36 16.63
C SER A 89 -7.57 -8.55 16.60
N ASN A 90 -7.85 -9.15 17.75
CA ASN A 90 -8.76 -10.29 17.92
C ASN A 90 -10.22 -9.86 18.19
N ALA A 91 -10.45 -8.58 18.41
CA ALA A 91 -11.78 -8.01 18.45
C ALA A 91 -12.00 -7.23 17.18
N ILE A 92 -13.22 -7.19 16.69
CA ILE A 92 -13.60 -6.33 15.56
C ILE A 92 -13.53 -4.88 16.04
N ASN A 93 -12.36 -4.29 16.02
CA ASN A 93 -12.20 -2.85 16.20
C ASN A 93 -12.40 -2.23 14.83
N ARG A 94 -13.63 -1.88 14.53
CA ARG A 94 -14.02 -1.29 13.26
C ARG A 94 -14.09 0.22 13.37
N LEU A 95 -13.31 0.86 12.55
CA LEU A 95 -13.65 2.18 12.10
C LEU A 95 -14.75 2.04 11.05
N VAL A 96 -15.81 2.77 11.23
CA VAL A 96 -16.91 2.85 10.28
C VAL A 96 -17.02 4.29 9.80
N SER A 97 -16.59 4.57 8.60
CA SER A 97 -17.02 5.77 7.89
C SER A 97 -18.13 5.37 6.93
N ALA A 98 -19.39 5.70 7.24
CA ALA A 98 -20.47 5.56 6.30
C ALA A 98 -20.24 6.55 5.18
N SER A 99 -19.98 6.08 3.98
CA SER A 99 -19.92 6.93 2.81
C SER A 99 -20.63 6.26 1.64
N SER A 100 -21.28 7.10 0.85
CA SER A 100 -21.59 6.72 -0.52
C SER A 100 -20.25 6.49 -1.24
N TYR A 101 -20.22 5.61 -2.24
CA TYR A 101 -19.12 5.51 -3.17
C TYR A 101 -18.73 6.91 -3.64
N ASP A 102 -17.49 7.26 -3.42
CA ASP A 102 -16.85 8.44 -3.96
C ASP A 102 -15.68 8.04 -4.85
N ASP A 103 -15.19 8.98 -5.61
CA ASP A 103 -14.05 8.80 -6.52
C ASP A 103 -12.78 9.43 -5.92
N ASP A 104 -12.69 9.48 -4.57
CA ASP A 104 -11.60 10.13 -3.85
C ASP A 104 -10.50 9.15 -3.42
N ILE A 105 -9.32 9.70 -3.18
CA ILE A 105 -8.18 8.97 -2.62
C ILE A 105 -8.27 9.08 -1.11
N HIS A 106 -8.33 7.94 -0.44
CA HIS A 106 -8.40 7.86 1.01
C HIS A 106 -7.09 7.43 1.65
N TYR A 107 -6.86 7.91 2.87
CA TYR A 107 -5.76 7.55 3.74
C TYR A 107 -6.23 6.58 4.80
N PHE A 108 -5.70 5.37 4.77
CA PHE A 108 -5.93 4.35 5.78
C PHE A 108 -4.69 4.23 6.64
N GLU A 109 -4.84 4.41 7.96
CA GLU A 109 -3.72 4.26 8.88
C GLU A 109 -4.13 3.39 10.09
N ILE A 110 -3.26 2.44 10.42
CA ILE A 110 -3.28 1.71 11.69
C ILE A 110 -1.96 2.06 12.39
N ASP A 111 -2.02 2.69 13.56
CA ASP A 111 -0.85 3.06 14.35
C ASP A 111 -0.89 2.39 15.72
N LYS A 112 -0.26 1.22 15.83
CA LYS A 112 -0.15 0.47 17.09
C LYS A 112 -1.51 0.34 17.81
N GLY A 113 -2.57 0.05 17.05
CA GLY A 113 -3.94 -0.13 17.53
C GLY A 113 -4.82 1.12 17.54
N LYS A 114 -4.31 2.29 17.19
CA LYS A 114 -5.12 3.44 16.81
C LYS A 114 -5.51 3.34 15.35
N LEU A 115 -6.73 3.71 15.02
CA LEU A 115 -7.28 3.62 13.67
C LEU A 115 -7.61 5.02 13.16
N PHE A 116 -7.09 5.33 11.95
CA PHE A 116 -7.31 6.63 11.30
C PHE A 116 -7.83 6.42 9.88
N PHE A 117 -8.77 7.24 9.50
CA PHE A 117 -9.26 7.38 8.14
C PHE A 117 -9.23 8.87 7.76
N ASP A 118 -8.59 9.20 6.64
CA ASP A 118 -8.38 10.57 6.18
C ASP A 118 -7.82 11.51 7.26
N ASN A 119 -6.85 11.00 8.03
CA ASN A 119 -6.19 11.68 9.14
C ASN A 119 -7.08 11.97 10.37
N VAL A 120 -8.29 11.45 10.41
CA VAL A 120 -9.17 11.52 11.59
C VAL A 120 -9.02 10.25 12.41
N GLU A 121 -8.71 10.38 13.71
CA GLU A 121 -8.70 9.24 14.65
C GLU A 121 -10.14 8.85 14.99
N TYR A 122 -10.51 7.61 14.71
CA TYR A 122 -11.85 7.08 14.95
C TYR A 122 -11.92 6.12 16.12
N GLN A 123 -10.80 5.56 16.54
CA GLN A 123 -10.79 4.61 17.62
C GLN A 123 -9.54 4.73 18.49
N ALA A 124 -9.78 4.70 19.80
CA ALA A 124 -8.74 4.66 20.82
C ALA A 124 -7.89 3.38 20.68
N LYS A 125 -6.64 3.48 21.11
CA LYS A 125 -5.65 2.42 21.04
C LYS A 125 -6.15 1.11 21.66
N SER A 126 -6.12 0.04 20.88
CA SER A 126 -6.27 -1.32 21.41
C SER A 126 -5.02 -1.71 22.21
N THR A 127 -5.22 -2.33 23.37
CA THR A 127 -4.14 -2.84 24.23
C THR A 127 -3.83 -4.33 24.00
N VAL A 128 -4.49 -4.96 23.01
CA VAL A 128 -4.31 -6.37 22.73
C VAL A 128 -2.98 -6.59 22.01
N GLU A 129 -2.12 -7.39 22.61
CA GLU A 129 -0.88 -7.85 21.99
C GLU A 129 -1.15 -9.02 21.05
N PHE A 130 -0.61 -8.97 19.84
CA PHE A 130 -0.70 -10.04 18.86
C PHE A 130 0.41 -9.94 17.81
N GLN A 131 0.64 -11.04 17.14
CA GLN A 131 1.48 -11.15 15.94
C GLN A 131 0.65 -11.82 14.86
N CYS A 132 0.54 -11.22 13.69
CA CYS A 132 -0.09 -11.88 12.54
C CYS A 132 0.71 -13.11 12.12
N ASP A 133 0.00 -14.18 11.76
CA ASP A 133 0.64 -15.44 11.35
C ASP A 133 1.10 -15.39 9.89
N TYR A 134 0.51 -14.50 9.08
CA TYR A 134 0.68 -14.44 7.64
C TYR A 134 1.13 -13.05 7.18
N ASN A 135 1.80 -13.00 6.03
CA ASN A 135 2.25 -11.75 5.44
C ASN A 135 1.06 -10.86 5.07
N LEU A 136 1.26 -9.55 5.29
CA LEU A 136 0.38 -8.51 4.80
C LEU A 136 0.47 -8.43 3.28
N VAL A 137 -0.67 -8.34 2.61
CA VAL A 137 -0.74 -8.14 1.16
C VAL A 137 -1.45 -6.83 0.81
N LEU A 138 -1.07 -6.22 -0.29
CA LEU A 138 -1.77 -5.11 -0.92
C LEU A 138 -2.69 -5.65 -2.02
N PHE A 139 -3.80 -4.94 -2.31
CA PHE A 139 -4.86 -5.33 -3.24
C PHE A 139 -5.62 -6.60 -2.83
N GLY A 140 -5.75 -6.83 -1.54
CA GLY A 140 -6.48 -7.99 -1.04
C GLY A 140 -6.27 -8.25 0.43
N VAL A 141 -6.70 -9.42 0.87
CA VAL A 141 -6.47 -9.91 2.22
C VAL A 141 -5.93 -11.34 2.19
N ASN A 142 -4.90 -11.58 2.99
CA ASN A 142 -4.35 -12.91 3.22
C ASN A 142 -5.05 -13.54 4.42
N THR A 143 -5.93 -14.48 4.19
CA THR A 143 -6.61 -15.26 5.24
C THR A 143 -6.04 -16.66 5.25
N SER A 144 -5.21 -17.00 6.22
CA SER A 144 -4.61 -18.34 6.38
C SER A 144 -3.96 -18.85 5.07
N ASN A 145 -3.12 -18.03 4.43
CA ASN A 145 -2.48 -18.27 3.14
C ASN A 145 -3.45 -18.34 1.93
N THR A 146 -4.72 -18.04 2.12
CA THR A 146 -5.67 -17.88 1.02
C THR A 146 -5.83 -16.40 0.73
N ILE A 147 -5.50 -15.96 -0.49
CA ILE A 147 -5.56 -14.56 -0.87
C ILE A 147 -6.89 -14.24 -1.55
N THR A 148 -7.72 -13.42 -0.88
CA THR A 148 -8.88 -12.77 -1.53
C THR A 148 -8.38 -11.48 -2.16
N LYS A 149 -8.46 -11.38 -3.49
CA LYS A 149 -7.98 -10.25 -4.28
C LYS A 149 -9.08 -9.25 -4.55
N SER A 150 -8.71 -8.00 -4.72
CA SER A 150 -9.64 -6.88 -4.88
C SER A 150 -9.30 -6.00 -6.05
N VAL A 151 -10.32 -5.29 -6.55
CA VAL A 151 -10.21 -4.25 -7.57
C VAL A 151 -10.04 -2.91 -6.88
N ALA A 152 -8.86 -2.30 -7.01
CA ALA A 152 -8.53 -1.05 -6.34
C ALA A 152 -7.36 -0.33 -7.04
N TYR A 153 -7.12 0.91 -6.62
CA TYR A 153 -5.90 1.67 -6.89
C TYR A 153 -5.11 1.84 -5.60
N ILE A 154 -3.78 1.68 -5.65
CA ILE A 154 -2.87 1.98 -4.53
C ILE A 154 -1.82 2.98 -5.02
N TYR A 155 -1.69 4.08 -4.28
CA TYR A 155 -0.80 5.20 -4.57
C TYR A 155 0.53 5.10 -3.84
N ASP A 156 0.53 4.64 -2.60
CA ASP A 156 1.71 4.29 -1.81
C ASP A 156 1.35 3.46 -0.58
N CYS A 157 2.40 2.89 0.04
CA CYS A 157 2.31 2.17 1.29
C CYS A 157 3.58 2.40 2.12
N LYS A 158 3.40 2.83 3.38
CA LYS A 158 4.49 2.91 4.36
C LYS A 158 4.23 1.98 5.51
N ILE A 159 5.26 1.25 5.93
CA ILE A 159 5.18 0.34 7.08
C ILE A 159 6.31 0.70 8.04
N TYR A 160 5.93 0.85 9.31
CA TYR A 160 6.84 1.04 10.42
C TYR A 160 6.68 -0.14 11.37
N ASP A 161 7.78 -0.59 11.93
CA ASP A 161 7.83 -1.56 13.03
C ASP A 161 8.61 -0.93 14.19
N ASN A 162 7.98 -0.88 15.38
CA ASN A 162 8.54 -0.16 16.54
C ASN A 162 9.02 1.27 16.20
N ASP A 163 8.20 2.03 15.47
CA ASP A 163 8.45 3.40 15.01
C ASP A 163 9.59 3.55 13.97
N VAL A 164 10.22 2.46 13.56
CA VAL A 164 11.24 2.46 12.50
C VAL A 164 10.56 2.22 11.15
N LEU A 165 10.79 3.12 10.19
CA LEU A 165 10.29 2.94 8.82
C LEU A 165 11.04 1.77 8.15
N ILE A 166 10.33 0.67 7.89
CA ILE A 166 10.88 -0.56 7.30
C ILE A 166 10.48 -0.76 5.84
N ARG A 167 9.42 -0.08 5.38
CA ARG A 167 8.98 -0.05 3.98
C ARG A 167 8.51 1.35 3.61
N ASP A 168 8.94 1.86 2.46
CA ASP A 168 8.41 3.05 1.79
C ASP A 168 8.17 2.70 0.33
N MET A 169 7.00 2.14 0.05
CA MET A 169 6.66 1.50 -1.21
C MET A 169 5.91 2.48 -2.12
N ILE A 170 6.43 2.66 -3.33
CA ILE A 170 5.83 3.50 -4.37
C ILE A 170 5.56 2.69 -5.64
N PRO A 171 4.52 3.04 -6.41
CA PRO A 171 4.25 2.46 -7.72
C PRO A 171 5.33 2.83 -8.75
N VAL A 172 5.85 1.85 -9.46
CA VAL A 172 6.87 2.07 -10.49
C VAL A 172 6.71 1.14 -11.70
N LEU A 173 7.33 1.51 -12.82
CA LEU A 173 7.77 0.57 -13.85
C LEU A 173 9.25 0.27 -13.62
N ASP A 174 9.60 -1.00 -13.54
CA ASP A 174 11.00 -1.41 -13.53
C ASP A 174 11.68 -1.14 -14.89
N LYS A 175 12.98 -1.42 -15.00
CA LYS A 175 13.75 -1.23 -16.24
C LYS A 175 13.20 -2.03 -17.44
N ASN A 176 12.44 -3.10 -17.19
CA ASN A 176 11.83 -3.94 -18.22
C ASN A 176 10.40 -3.48 -18.58
N GLY A 177 9.91 -2.40 -17.96
CA GLY A 177 8.55 -1.91 -18.13
C GLY A 177 7.50 -2.73 -17.37
N THR A 178 7.90 -3.52 -16.36
CA THR A 178 6.97 -4.27 -15.50
C THR A 178 6.51 -3.39 -14.36
N ALA A 179 5.18 -3.30 -14.18
CA ALA A 179 4.59 -2.55 -13.08
C ALA A 179 4.71 -3.31 -11.75
N CYS A 180 5.17 -2.62 -10.71
CA CYS A 180 5.43 -3.17 -9.39
C CYS A 180 5.47 -2.08 -8.32
N MET A 181 5.53 -2.46 -7.04
CA MET A 181 5.89 -1.54 -5.97
C MET A 181 7.41 -1.56 -5.76
N TYR A 182 8.01 -0.38 -5.62
CA TYR A 182 9.41 -0.24 -5.26
C TYR A 182 9.54 0.29 -3.83
N ASP A 183 10.21 -0.46 -2.98
CA ASP A 183 10.52 -0.07 -1.61
C ASP A 183 11.81 0.74 -1.56
N LYS A 184 11.70 2.03 -1.24
CA LYS A 184 12.84 2.95 -1.18
C LYS A 184 13.77 2.69 0.00
N VAL A 185 13.27 2.05 1.08
CA VAL A 185 14.07 1.70 2.26
C VAL A 185 15.02 0.56 1.92
N ASN A 186 14.47 -0.55 1.41
CA ASN A 186 15.24 -1.77 1.13
C ASN A 186 15.77 -1.83 -0.31
N LYS A 187 15.42 -0.87 -1.17
CA LYS A 187 15.79 -0.84 -2.60
C LYS A 187 15.39 -2.12 -3.32
N LYS A 188 14.19 -2.62 -3.00
CA LYS A 188 13.64 -3.89 -3.50
C LYS A 188 12.37 -3.66 -4.29
N PHE A 189 12.21 -4.38 -5.40
CA PHE A 189 10.97 -4.44 -6.17
C PHE A 189 10.08 -5.56 -5.66
N TYR A 190 8.79 -5.26 -5.49
CA TYR A 190 7.74 -6.21 -5.11
C TYR A 190 6.77 -6.34 -6.26
N TYR A 191 6.77 -7.51 -6.86
CA TYR A 191 5.96 -7.80 -8.05
C TYR A 191 4.64 -8.45 -7.67
N ASN A 192 3.74 -8.53 -8.64
CA ASN A 192 2.55 -9.35 -8.52
C ASN A 192 2.94 -10.83 -8.42
N GLU A 193 2.48 -11.51 -7.38
CA GLU A 193 2.81 -12.92 -7.08
C GLU A 193 2.23 -13.93 -8.09
N ARG A 194 1.35 -13.50 -8.97
CA ARG A 194 0.93 -14.31 -10.12
C ARG A 194 1.28 -13.59 -11.41
N ASN A 195 1.94 -14.28 -12.36
CA ASN A 195 2.46 -13.82 -13.66
C ASN A 195 1.45 -13.07 -14.57
N ARG A 196 0.52 -12.30 -14.04
CA ARG A 196 -0.42 -11.44 -14.76
C ARG A 196 -0.01 -9.98 -14.57
N ARG A 197 0.10 -9.25 -15.67
CA ARG A 197 0.47 -7.84 -15.64
C ARG A 197 -0.51 -7.05 -14.75
N ILE A 198 0.04 -6.24 -13.85
CA ILE A 198 -0.72 -5.20 -13.15
C ILE A 198 -1.00 -4.11 -14.19
N SER A 199 -2.23 -3.62 -14.24
CA SER A 199 -2.57 -2.49 -15.10
C SER A 199 -1.95 -1.20 -14.56
N ILE A 200 -1.60 -0.29 -15.45
CA ILE A 200 -0.95 0.98 -15.10
C ILE A 200 -1.73 2.15 -15.68
N SER A 201 -1.77 3.27 -14.95
CA SER A 201 -2.14 4.55 -15.53
C SER A 201 -0.95 5.16 -16.26
N ARG A 202 -1.19 5.68 -17.47
CA ARG A 202 -0.16 6.38 -18.27
C ARG A 202 0.02 7.86 -17.92
N LYS A 203 -0.45 8.35 -16.80
CA LYS A 203 -0.15 9.73 -16.39
C LYS A 203 1.25 9.78 -15.76
N ARG A 204 2.25 10.17 -16.57
CA ARG A 204 3.57 10.57 -16.06
C ARG A 204 3.39 11.81 -15.20
N LYS A 205 3.94 11.85 -13.97
CA LYS A 205 4.16 13.11 -13.26
C LYS A 205 5.09 13.97 -14.14
N SER A 206 4.56 15.01 -14.76
CA SER A 206 5.38 16.01 -15.44
C SER A 206 5.98 16.91 -14.35
N TYR A 207 7.24 16.73 -14.02
CA TYR A 207 7.99 17.74 -13.29
C TYR A 207 8.15 18.95 -14.19
N ARG A 208 7.32 19.98 -13.96
CA ARG A 208 7.61 21.33 -14.49
C ARG A 208 8.80 21.86 -13.69
N THR A 209 9.99 21.78 -14.25
CA THR A 209 11.11 22.57 -13.80
C THR A 209 10.75 24.03 -14.05
N ARG A 210 10.41 24.80 -13.02
CA ARG A 210 10.44 26.25 -13.13
C ARG A 210 11.90 26.65 -13.20
N ILE A 211 12.32 27.07 -14.38
CA ILE A 211 13.54 27.83 -14.57
C ILE A 211 13.17 29.26 -14.19
N SER A 212 13.71 29.74 -13.09
CA SER A 212 13.73 31.16 -12.71
C SER A 212 14.91 31.84 -13.39
#